data_43881514ec752c11ac9ed82a0fcb8a31
#
_entry.id   43881514ec752c11ac9ed82a0fcb8a31
#
_cell.length_a   1.000
_cell.length_b   1.000
_cell.length_c   1.000
_cell.angle_alpha   90.00
_cell.angle_beta   90.00
_cell.angle_gamma   90.00
#
_symmetry.space_group_name_H-M   'P 1'
#
loop_
_entity.id
_entity.type
_entity.pdbx_description
1 polymer ?
#
loop_
_entity_poly.entity_id
_entity_poly.type
_entity_poly.pdbx_seq_one_letter_code
_entity_poly.pdbx_strand_id
1 'polypeptide(L)' 'MSNHIYKKIELVGSSPNGMEDAVKNALARAKKTVRNMRWFEVAETRGYLEEGNIAHWQVTLKVGFTLDE' A
#
# COMPACT_ATOMS: atom_id res chain seq x y z
N MET A 1 -16.72 -23.36 12.66
CA MET A 1 -15.85 -22.19 12.48
C MET A 1 -14.92 -22.42 11.30
N SER A 2 -14.87 -21.48 10.40
CA SER A 2 -14.03 -21.64 9.22
C SER A 2 -12.68 -20.95 9.44
N ASN A 3 -11.66 -21.50 8.82
CA ASN A 3 -10.36 -20.89 8.80
C ASN A 3 -10.28 -20.00 7.58
N HIS A 4 -9.98 -18.73 7.78
CA HIS A 4 -9.88 -17.81 6.66
C HIS A 4 -8.59 -18.05 5.91
N ILE A 5 -8.67 -17.92 4.61
CA ILE A 5 -7.50 -17.95 3.75
C ILE A 5 -7.24 -16.51 3.32
N TYR A 6 -6.00 -16.10 3.38
CA TYR A 6 -5.61 -14.73 3.04
C TYR A 6 -4.72 -14.74 1.82
N LYS A 7 -4.80 -13.66 1.08
CA LYS A 7 -3.91 -13.44 -0.04
C LYS A 7 -3.29 -12.07 0.15
N LYS A 8 -2.08 -11.89 -0.36
CA LYS A 8 -1.38 -10.61 -0.26
C LYS A 8 -1.11 -10.07 -1.65
N ILE A 9 -1.26 -8.77 -1.79
CA ILE A 9 -0.85 -8.07 -3.01
C ILE A 9 0.15 -7.00 -2.62
N GLU A 10 0.97 -6.61 -3.56
CA GLU A 10 2.00 -5.61 -3.33
C GLU A 10 1.70 -4.38 -4.16
N LEU A 11 1.77 -3.22 -3.53
CA LEU A 11 1.51 -1.94 -4.17
C LEU A 11 2.63 -0.97 -3.84
N VAL A 12 2.79 0.04 -4.70
CA VAL A 12 3.67 1.16 -4.39
C VAL A 12 2.84 2.42 -4.41
N GLY A 13 2.70 3.04 -3.24
CA GLY A 13 2.01 4.32 -3.14
C GLY A 13 3.01 5.46 -3.25
N SER A 14 2.56 6.62 -3.68
CA SER A 14 3.42 7.78 -3.74
C SER A 14 2.66 9.03 -3.31
N SER A 15 3.41 10.01 -2.84
CA SER A 15 2.85 11.29 -2.43
C SER A 15 3.96 12.31 -2.27
N PRO A 16 3.75 13.56 -2.69
CA PRO A 16 4.71 14.61 -2.39
C PRO A 16 4.66 15.06 -0.94
N ASN A 17 3.64 14.64 -0.18
CA ASN A 17 3.40 15.14 1.17
C ASN A 17 4.01 14.30 2.27
N GLY A 18 4.35 13.04 1.99
CA GLY A 18 4.97 12.20 3.02
C GLY A 18 4.62 10.74 2.86
N MET A 19 5.24 9.92 3.71
CA MET A 19 5.10 8.46 3.60
C MET A 19 3.71 7.99 4.02
N GLU A 20 3.17 8.58 5.07
CA GLU A 20 1.84 8.18 5.51
C GLU A 20 0.79 8.47 4.44
N ASP A 21 0.92 9.63 3.80
CA ASP A 21 0.00 9.99 2.73
C ASP A 21 0.16 9.06 1.53
N ALA A 22 1.39 8.62 1.25
CA ALA A 22 1.65 7.66 0.19
C ALA A 22 0.90 6.35 0.45
N VAL A 23 0.91 5.88 1.71
CA VAL A 23 0.18 4.67 2.08
C VAL A 23 -1.31 4.87 1.90
N LYS A 24 -1.83 6.01 2.36
CA LYS A 24 -3.26 6.30 2.22
C LYS A 24 -3.70 6.34 0.77
N ASN A 25 -2.87 6.92 -0.09
CA ASN A 25 -3.19 6.98 -1.52
C ASN A 25 -3.26 5.58 -2.13
N ALA A 26 -2.30 4.72 -1.76
CA ALA A 26 -2.29 3.35 -2.27
C ALA A 26 -3.52 2.58 -1.82
N LEU A 27 -3.87 2.69 -0.54
CA LEU A 27 -5.02 1.97 -0.02
C LEU A 27 -6.34 2.48 -0.59
N ALA A 28 -6.44 3.80 -0.79
CA ALA A 28 -7.63 4.39 -1.38
C ALA A 28 -7.85 3.88 -2.80
N ARG A 29 -6.77 3.68 -3.55
CA ARG A 29 -6.87 3.14 -4.89
C ARG A 29 -7.21 1.66 -4.87
N ALA A 30 -6.53 0.91 -4.00
CA ALA A 30 -6.71 -0.53 -3.93
C ALA A 30 -8.12 -0.93 -3.54
N LYS A 31 -8.76 -0.17 -2.65
CA LYS A 31 -10.08 -0.57 -2.18
C LYS A 31 -11.15 -0.50 -3.27
N LYS A 32 -10.85 0.13 -4.40
CA LYS A 32 -11.80 0.17 -5.52
C LYS A 32 -11.93 -1.19 -6.21
N THR A 33 -10.90 -2.03 -6.12
CA THR A 33 -10.90 -3.32 -6.82
C THR A 33 -10.65 -4.50 -5.89
N VAL A 34 -10.13 -4.26 -4.69
CA VAL A 34 -9.80 -5.34 -3.76
C VAL A 34 -10.76 -5.28 -2.58
N ARG A 35 -11.47 -6.39 -2.35
CA ARG A 35 -12.43 -6.47 -1.25
C ARG A 35 -11.79 -7.14 -0.05
N ASN A 36 -12.31 -6.84 1.12
CA ASN A 36 -11.94 -7.55 2.35
C ASN A 36 -10.50 -7.35 2.77
N MET A 37 -9.94 -6.16 2.55
CA MET A 37 -8.60 -5.85 3.02
C MET A 37 -8.59 -5.87 4.54
N ARG A 38 -7.58 -6.53 5.13
CA ARG A 38 -7.51 -6.71 6.57
C ARG A 38 -6.34 -6.03 7.22
N TRP A 39 -5.20 -6.02 6.55
CA TRP A 39 -4.01 -5.38 7.12
C TRP A 39 -3.09 -4.96 5.98
N PHE A 40 -2.10 -4.15 6.34
CA PHE A 40 -1.01 -3.87 5.42
C PHE A 40 0.30 -3.89 6.20
N GLU A 41 1.37 -4.15 5.47
CA GLU A 41 2.73 -4.06 6.03
C GLU A 41 3.56 -3.24 5.08
N VAL A 42 4.44 -2.42 5.65
CA VAL A 42 5.34 -1.61 4.85
C VAL A 42 6.59 -2.43 4.58
N ALA A 43 6.87 -2.67 3.30
CA ALA A 43 8.04 -3.45 2.91
C ALA A 43 9.24 -2.55 2.67
N GLU A 44 9.02 -1.41 2.03
CA GLU A 44 10.11 -0.48 1.70
C GLU A 44 9.60 0.94 1.71
N THR A 45 10.48 1.86 2.07
CA THR A 45 10.19 3.29 1.95
C THR A 45 11.36 3.92 1.22
N ARG A 46 11.05 4.90 0.36
CA ARG A 46 12.09 5.62 -0.35
C ARG A 46 11.61 6.98 -0.76
N GLY A 47 12.55 7.86 -1.02
CA GLY A 47 12.25 9.16 -1.59
C GLY A 47 12.73 9.20 -3.04
N TYR A 48 12.00 9.90 -3.87
CA TYR A 48 12.33 10.09 -5.27
C TYR A 48 12.91 11.48 -5.43
N LEU A 49 14.06 11.58 -6.08
CA LEU A 49 14.77 12.86 -6.19
C LEU A 49 14.63 13.44 -7.57
N GLU A 50 14.50 14.76 -7.62
CA GLU A 50 14.59 15.54 -8.85
C GLU A 50 15.57 16.66 -8.60
N GLU A 51 16.66 16.69 -9.37
CA GLU A 51 17.69 17.74 -9.25
C GLU A 51 18.16 17.89 -7.80
N GLY A 52 18.31 16.75 -7.10
CA GLY A 52 18.83 16.74 -5.75
C GLY A 52 17.81 17.06 -4.66
N ASN A 53 16.57 17.37 -5.04
CA ASN A 53 15.53 17.69 -4.08
C ASN A 53 14.48 16.57 -4.04
N ILE A 54 13.81 16.44 -2.91
CA ILE A 54 12.79 15.41 -2.78
C ILE A 54 11.57 15.80 -3.61
N ALA A 55 11.27 14.97 -4.63
CA ALA A 55 10.10 15.20 -5.47
C ALA A 55 8.87 14.56 -4.84
N HIS A 56 9.01 13.31 -4.40
CA HIS A 56 7.90 12.64 -3.73
C HIS A 56 8.44 11.44 -2.98
N TRP A 57 7.59 10.89 -2.12
CA TRP A 57 7.87 9.72 -1.32
C TRP A 57 7.20 8.51 -1.95
N GLN A 58 7.84 7.36 -1.87
CA GLN A 58 7.26 6.10 -2.34
C GLN A 58 7.32 5.09 -1.22
N VAL A 59 6.21 4.39 -1.03
CA VAL A 59 6.13 3.35 -0.01
C VAL A 59 5.63 2.09 -0.69
N THR A 60 6.42 1.02 -0.59
CA THR A 60 6.00 -0.29 -1.05
C THR A 60 5.29 -0.98 0.11
N LEU A 61 4.06 -1.37 -0.11
CA LEU A 61 3.30 -2.05 0.92
C LEU A 61 2.68 -3.32 0.39
N LYS A 62 2.51 -4.26 1.29
CA LYS A 62 1.81 -5.51 1.02
C LYS A 62 0.49 -5.46 1.77
N VAL A 63 -0.59 -5.75 1.08
CA VAL A 63 -1.92 -5.70 1.65
C VAL A 63 -2.46 -7.12 1.71
N GLY A 64 -2.88 -7.53 2.91
CA GLY A 64 -3.49 -8.82 3.11
C GLY A 64 -5.00 -8.70 3.08
N PHE A 65 -5.63 -9.61 2.38
CA PHE A 65 -7.09 -9.60 2.31
C PHE A 65 -7.61 -11.04 2.38
N THR A 66 -8.86 -11.16 2.82
CA THR A 66 -9.51 -12.45 2.97
C THR A 66 -10.13 -12.86 1.63
N LEU A 67 -9.95 -14.12 1.28
CA LEU A 67 -10.61 -14.64 0.09
C LEU A 67 -12.06 -14.99 0.43
N ASP A 68 -12.95 -14.74 -0.51
CA ASP A 68 -14.35 -15.13 -0.36
C ASP A 68 -14.43 -16.65 -0.43
N GLU A 69 -15.35 -17.20 0.34
CA GLU A 69 -15.59 -18.64 0.34
C GLU A 69 -16.58 -19.08 -0.70
#